data_c471f97e9be25d4b0baa0cbc1de5963e
#
_entry.id   c471f97e9be25d4b0baa0cbc1de5963e
#
_cell.length_a   1.000
_cell.length_b   1.000
_cell.length_c   1.000
_cell.angle_alpha   90.00
_cell.angle_beta   90.00
_cell.angle_gamma   90.00
#
_symmetry.space_group_name_H-M   'P 1'
#
loop_
_entity.id
_entity.type
_entity.pdbx_description
1 polymer ?
#
loop_
_entity_poly.entity_id
_entity_poly.type
_entity_poly.pdbx_seq_one_letter_code
_entity_poly.pdbx_strand_id
1 'polypeptide(L)'
;DSSTSRGLGDVYKRQVFNTGAALLDAIVLAVVSKEEEGTYGYKITQDVRKAIDVSESTLYPVLRRLQKDGCLEVYDRECGGRNRRYYKITEPGQDKLVEYRREWEDYSMKISALFSGEEL
;
A
#
# COMPACT_ATOMS: atom_id res chain seq x y z
N ASP A 1 2.44 -17.40 -25.66
CA ASP A 1 2.75 -18.73 -25.37
C ASP A 1 2.63 -19.02 -23.86
N SER A 2 2.04 -20.16 -23.62
CA SER A 2 1.57 -20.48 -22.27
C SER A 2 2.70 -20.77 -21.29
N SER A 3 3.78 -21.36 -21.75
CA SER A 3 4.88 -21.64 -20.82
C SER A 3 5.59 -20.34 -20.41
N THR A 4 5.67 -19.40 -21.31
CA THR A 4 6.18 -18.07 -20.98
C THR A 4 5.28 -17.40 -19.96
N SER A 5 3.97 -17.57 -20.10
CA SER A 5 3.03 -16.97 -19.17
C SER A 5 3.25 -17.43 -17.73
N ARG A 6 3.56 -18.70 -17.54
CA ARG A 6 3.79 -19.20 -16.18
C ARG A 6 5.03 -18.62 -15.57
N GLY A 7 6.11 -18.55 -16.35
CA GLY A 7 7.32 -17.92 -15.87
C GLY A 7 7.10 -16.45 -15.54
N LEU A 8 6.31 -15.78 -16.36
CA LEU A 8 6.00 -14.38 -16.12
C LEU A 8 5.20 -14.18 -14.84
N GLY A 9 4.33 -15.13 -14.51
CA GLY A 9 3.57 -15.05 -13.26
C GLY A 9 4.46 -14.99 -12.04
N ASP A 10 5.51 -15.81 -12.02
CA ASP A 10 6.46 -15.81 -10.91
C ASP A 10 7.26 -14.53 -10.87
N VAL A 11 7.67 -14.04 -12.02
CA VAL A 11 8.42 -12.79 -12.11
C VAL A 11 7.57 -11.64 -11.59
N TYR A 12 6.30 -11.59 -11.98
CA TYR A 12 5.41 -10.52 -11.54
C TYR A 12 5.24 -10.48 -10.03
N LYS A 13 5.20 -11.63 -9.38
CA LYS A 13 5.11 -11.68 -7.93
C LYS A 13 6.30 -11.02 -7.25
N ARG A 14 7.44 -11.02 -7.91
CA ARG A 14 8.66 -10.43 -7.37
C ARG A 14 8.83 -8.97 -7.71
N GLN A 15 7.97 -8.44 -8.58
CA GLN A 15 8.09 -7.07 -9.05
C GLN A 15 6.95 -6.22 -8.52
N VAL A 16 6.81 -6.26 -7.20
CA VAL A 16 5.72 -5.58 -6.51
C VAL A 16 5.67 -4.09 -6.82
N PHE A 17 6.83 -3.46 -6.96
CA PHE A 17 6.89 -2.01 -7.17
C PHE A 17 7.08 -1.60 -8.62
N ASN A 18 6.82 -2.52 -9.55
CA ASN A 18 6.87 -2.17 -10.96
C ASN A 18 5.80 -1.19 -11.39
N THR A 19 4.74 -1.06 -10.60
CA THR A 19 3.64 -0.17 -10.92
C THR A 19 3.42 0.81 -9.79
N GLY A 20 2.94 2.00 -10.12
CA GLY A 20 2.59 2.98 -9.13
C GLY A 20 1.49 2.50 -8.20
N ALA A 21 0.61 1.62 -8.70
CA ALA A 21 -0.47 1.09 -7.89
C ALA A 21 0.04 0.27 -6.71
N ALA A 22 1.05 -0.58 -6.94
CA ALA A 22 1.62 -1.40 -5.88
C ALA A 22 2.30 -0.54 -4.82
N LEU A 23 3.00 0.49 -5.25
CA LEU A 23 3.64 1.41 -4.31
C LEU A 23 2.61 2.13 -3.47
N LEU A 24 1.52 2.55 -4.08
CA LEU A 24 0.46 3.25 -3.36
C LEU A 24 -0.22 2.35 -2.35
N ASP A 25 -0.45 1.09 -2.70
CA ASP A 25 -0.98 0.09 -1.75
C ASP A 25 -0.07 -0.01 -0.52
N ALA A 26 1.24 -0.08 -0.75
CA ALA A 26 2.20 -0.20 0.34
C ALA A 26 2.19 1.03 1.23
N ILE A 27 2.13 2.21 0.64
CA ILE A 27 2.12 3.47 1.38
C ILE A 27 0.86 3.55 2.25
N VAL A 28 -0.29 3.20 1.68
CA VAL A 28 -1.55 3.25 2.42
C VAL A 28 -1.53 2.28 3.59
N LEU A 29 -1.06 1.06 3.38
CA LEU A 29 -0.94 0.09 4.48
C LEU A 29 -0.01 0.60 5.57
N ALA A 30 1.10 1.21 5.19
CA ALA A 30 2.04 1.76 6.17
C ALA A 30 1.40 2.86 7.00
N VAL A 31 0.66 3.75 6.35
CA VAL A 31 -0.02 4.86 7.04
C VAL A 31 -1.07 4.33 8.00
N VAL A 32 -1.90 3.38 7.54
CA VAL A 32 -2.96 2.83 8.39
C VAL A 32 -2.36 2.05 9.56
N SER A 33 -1.24 1.38 9.37
CA SER A 33 -0.62 0.57 10.41
C SER A 33 -0.15 1.39 11.61
N LYS A 34 0.06 2.68 11.44
CA LYS A 34 0.48 3.54 12.54
C LYS A 34 -0.63 3.84 13.54
N GLU A 35 -1.88 3.65 13.13
CA GLU A 35 -3.03 3.92 13.98
C GLU A 35 -3.61 2.59 14.44
N GLU A 36 -3.24 2.17 15.64
CA GLU A 36 -3.66 0.86 16.17
C GLU A 36 -5.17 0.71 16.23
N GLU A 37 -5.86 1.79 16.53
CA GLU A 37 -7.31 1.75 16.67
C GLU A 37 -8.04 2.11 15.38
N GLY A 38 -7.29 2.30 14.30
CA GLY A 38 -7.87 2.62 13.02
C GLY A 38 -7.84 4.10 12.72
N THR A 39 -8.10 4.43 11.47
CA THR A 39 -8.09 5.80 10.98
C THR A 39 -9.11 5.93 9.86
N TYR A 40 -9.41 7.14 9.45
CA TYR A 40 -10.44 7.38 8.44
C TYR A 40 -9.84 7.99 7.18
N GLY A 41 -10.63 7.94 6.10
CA GLY A 41 -10.12 8.27 4.76
C GLY A 41 -9.47 9.63 4.64
N TYR A 42 -10.06 10.66 5.24
CA TYR A 42 -9.48 12.00 5.16
C TYR A 42 -8.10 12.04 5.82
N LYS A 43 -7.98 11.45 7.01
CA LYS A 43 -6.71 11.44 7.72
C LYS A 43 -5.66 10.62 6.98
N ILE A 44 -6.08 9.49 6.39
CA ILE A 44 -5.19 8.68 5.57
C ILE A 44 -4.64 9.52 4.42
N THR A 45 -5.53 10.25 3.74
CA THR A 45 -5.14 11.11 2.63
C THR A 45 -4.13 12.17 3.08
N GLN A 46 -4.41 12.81 4.21
CA GLN A 46 -3.51 13.82 4.75
C GLN A 46 -2.12 13.24 5.02
N ASP A 47 -2.07 12.07 5.62
CA ASP A 47 -0.79 11.44 5.97
C ASP A 47 -0.03 10.99 4.73
N VAL A 48 -0.73 10.43 3.73
CA VAL A 48 -0.10 10.01 2.48
C VAL A 48 0.45 11.22 1.73
N ARG A 49 -0.27 12.34 1.77
CA ARG A 49 0.16 13.54 1.06
C ARG A 49 1.42 14.17 1.62
N LYS A 50 1.85 13.76 2.78
CA LYS A 50 3.15 14.18 3.29
C LYS A 50 4.30 13.59 2.46
N ALA A 51 4.06 12.49 1.80
CA ALA A 51 5.07 11.80 0.99
C ALA A 51 4.84 11.98 -0.50
N ILE A 52 3.60 11.87 -0.96
CA ILE A 52 3.28 11.99 -2.39
C ILE A 52 2.00 12.79 -2.56
N ASP A 53 1.86 13.40 -3.71
CA ASP A 53 0.71 14.24 -4.01
C ASP A 53 -0.40 13.37 -4.63
N VAL A 54 -1.41 13.05 -3.84
CA VAL A 54 -2.56 12.27 -4.27
C VAL A 54 -3.84 12.87 -3.70
N SER A 55 -4.95 12.59 -4.38
CA SER A 55 -6.26 13.05 -3.94
C SER A 55 -7.00 11.91 -3.24
N GLU A 56 -8.05 12.27 -2.51
CA GLU A 56 -8.91 11.27 -1.90
C GLU A 56 -9.52 10.33 -2.95
N SER A 57 -9.90 10.89 -4.10
CA SER A 57 -10.50 10.08 -5.15
C SER A 57 -9.54 9.04 -5.69
N THR A 58 -8.24 9.30 -5.63
CA THR A 58 -7.23 8.31 -6.01
C THR A 58 -7.07 7.23 -4.93
N LEU A 59 -7.21 7.62 -3.67
CA LEU A 59 -6.99 6.69 -2.56
C LEU A 59 -8.16 5.78 -2.26
N TYR A 60 -9.40 6.23 -2.49
CA TYR A 60 -10.56 5.39 -2.18
C TYR A 60 -10.56 4.04 -2.90
N PRO A 61 -10.22 3.97 -4.20
CA PRO A 61 -10.11 2.66 -4.85
C PRO A 61 -9.06 1.76 -4.21
N VAL A 62 -7.96 2.35 -3.73
CA VAL A 62 -6.92 1.60 -3.05
C VAL A 62 -7.45 1.02 -1.74
N LEU A 63 -8.15 1.84 -0.97
CA LEU A 63 -8.75 1.39 0.28
C LEU A 63 -9.74 0.25 0.07
N ARG A 64 -10.57 0.37 -0.96
CA ARG A 64 -11.54 -0.68 -1.28
C ARG A 64 -10.86 -1.98 -1.68
N ARG A 65 -9.80 -1.89 -2.48
CA ARG A 65 -9.06 -3.07 -2.91
C ARG A 65 -8.39 -3.76 -1.72
N LEU A 66 -7.77 -2.98 -0.85
CA LEU A 66 -7.11 -3.54 0.33
C LEU A 66 -8.11 -4.17 1.28
N GLN A 67 -9.30 -3.58 1.40
CA GLN A 67 -10.38 -4.18 2.17
C GLN A 67 -10.82 -5.51 1.56
N LYS A 68 -11.03 -5.52 0.26
CA LYS A 68 -11.45 -6.72 -0.46
C LYS A 68 -10.42 -7.84 -0.32
N ASP A 69 -9.15 -7.49 -0.32
CA ASP A 69 -8.07 -8.46 -0.19
C ASP A 69 -7.84 -8.91 1.25
N GLY A 70 -8.60 -8.39 2.18
CA GLY A 70 -8.49 -8.78 3.58
C GLY A 70 -7.37 -8.10 4.34
N CYS A 71 -6.74 -7.08 3.75
CA CYS A 71 -5.65 -6.36 4.40
C CYS A 71 -6.14 -5.27 5.33
N LEU A 72 -7.33 -4.77 5.11
CA LEU A 72 -7.96 -3.76 5.96
C LEU A 72 -9.34 -4.23 6.37
N GLU A 73 -9.72 -3.95 7.60
CA GLU A 73 -11.09 -4.10 8.02
C GLU A 73 -11.70 -2.72 8.19
N VAL A 74 -13.02 -2.65 8.00
CA VAL A 74 -13.74 -1.39 7.98
C VAL A 74 -14.82 -1.45 9.07
N TYR A 75 -14.95 -0.36 9.80
CA TYR A 75 -16.03 -0.22 10.77
C TYR A 75 -16.43 1.23 10.84
N ASP A 76 -17.66 1.46 11.28
CA ASP A 76 -18.14 2.82 11.46
C ASP A 76 -17.94 3.24 12.90
N ARG A 77 -17.61 4.51 13.07
CA ARG A 77 -17.38 5.08 14.39
C ARG A 77 -18.02 6.45 14.45
N GLU A 78 -18.71 6.72 15.53
CA GLU A 78 -19.31 8.01 15.74
C GLU A 78 -18.29 9.00 16.27
N CYS A 79 -18.18 10.13 15.59
CA CYS A 79 -17.29 11.22 15.98
C CYS A 79 -18.04 12.54 15.84
N GLY A 80 -18.27 13.19 16.98
CA GLY A 80 -18.94 14.49 16.97
C GLY A 80 -20.31 14.48 16.33
N GLY A 81 -21.08 13.42 16.56
CA GLY A 81 -22.42 13.29 16.03
C GLY A 81 -22.50 12.79 14.60
N ARG A 82 -21.38 12.42 14.03
CA ARG A 82 -21.29 11.89 12.66
C ARG A 82 -20.67 10.51 12.67
N ASN A 83 -21.21 9.63 11.83
CA ASN A 83 -20.59 8.33 11.60
C ASN A 83 -19.49 8.47 10.58
N ARG A 84 -18.31 8.00 10.93
CA ARG A 84 -17.18 7.98 10.01
C ARG A 84 -16.75 6.55 9.77
N ARG A 85 -16.35 6.28 8.53
CA ARG A 85 -15.81 4.97 8.17
C ARG A 85 -14.34 4.93 8.55
N TYR A 86 -14.01 3.97 9.43
CA TYR A 86 -12.65 3.76 9.88
C TYR A 86 -12.06 2.53 9.23
N TYR A 87 -10.77 2.59 8.98
CA TYR A 87 -10.01 1.51 8.40
C TYR A 87 -8.93 1.09 9.39
N LYS A 88 -8.78 -0.19 9.56
CA LYS A 88 -7.79 -0.75 10.49
C LYS A 88 -7.05 -1.88 9.78
N ILE A 89 -5.74 -1.94 9.97
CA ILE A 89 -4.95 -2.99 9.34
C ILE A 89 -5.24 -4.32 10.02
N THR A 90 -5.35 -5.37 9.22
CA THR A 90 -5.58 -6.72 9.72
C THR A 90 -4.25 -7.44 9.87
N GLU A 91 -4.28 -8.65 10.44
CA GLU A 91 -3.08 -9.46 10.52
C GLU A 91 -2.54 -9.82 9.14
N PRO A 92 -3.38 -10.28 8.18
CA PRO A 92 -2.88 -10.42 6.80
C PRO A 92 -2.34 -9.14 6.21
N GLY A 93 -2.93 -8.00 6.56
CA GLY A 93 -2.43 -6.70 6.11
C GLY A 93 -1.05 -6.40 6.65
N GLN A 94 -0.79 -6.75 7.89
CA GLN A 94 0.53 -6.55 8.48
C GLN A 94 1.57 -7.43 7.81
N ASP A 95 1.22 -8.67 7.50
CA ASP A 95 2.09 -9.59 6.78
C ASP A 95 2.42 -9.02 5.40
N LYS A 96 1.43 -8.47 4.73
CA LYS A 96 1.62 -7.86 3.42
C LYS A 96 2.52 -6.64 3.52
N LEU A 97 2.38 -5.86 4.58
CA LEU A 97 3.22 -4.68 4.80
C LEU A 97 4.68 -5.08 4.98
N VAL A 98 4.94 -6.17 5.70
CA VAL A 98 6.32 -6.67 5.87
C VAL A 98 6.91 -7.04 4.51
N GLU A 99 6.13 -7.71 3.65
CA GLU A 99 6.56 -8.04 2.30
C GLU A 99 6.88 -6.78 1.50
N TYR A 100 6.00 -5.80 1.53
CA TYR A 100 6.21 -4.54 0.82
C TYR A 100 7.46 -3.82 1.32
N ARG A 101 7.72 -3.87 2.62
CA ARG A 101 8.89 -3.23 3.19
C ARG A 101 10.18 -3.86 2.66
N ARG A 102 10.21 -5.18 2.58
CA ARG A 102 11.38 -5.89 2.02
C ARG A 102 11.59 -5.57 0.55
N GLU A 103 10.49 -5.60 -0.20
CA GLU A 103 10.56 -5.29 -1.62
C GLU A 103 11.01 -3.86 -1.87
N TRP A 104 10.55 -2.95 -1.03
CA TRP A 104 10.95 -1.55 -1.14
C TRP A 104 12.45 -1.39 -0.86
N GLU A 105 12.96 -2.04 0.16
CA GLU A 105 14.38 -1.95 0.48
C GLU A 105 15.24 -2.41 -0.70
N ASP A 106 14.89 -3.54 -1.29
CA ASP A 106 15.61 -4.05 -2.44
C ASP A 106 15.49 -3.13 -3.66
N TYR A 107 14.26 -2.74 -3.96
CA TYR A 107 13.96 -1.89 -5.11
C TYR A 107 14.65 -0.52 -4.99
N SER A 108 14.54 0.12 -3.83
CA SER A 108 15.09 1.45 -3.63
C SER A 108 16.63 1.44 -3.67
N MET A 109 17.25 0.39 -3.17
CA MET A 109 18.68 0.26 -3.27
C MET A 109 19.16 0.19 -4.71
N LYS A 110 18.46 -0.59 -5.52
CA LYS A 110 18.81 -0.72 -6.94
C LYS A 110 18.62 0.59 -7.68
N ILE A 111 17.51 1.27 -7.43
CA ILE A 111 17.26 2.55 -8.08
C ILE A 111 18.27 3.59 -7.63
N SER A 112 18.60 3.63 -6.35
CA SER A 112 19.62 4.56 -5.85
C SER A 112 20.98 4.31 -6.47
N ALA A 113 21.35 3.04 -6.64
CA ALA A 113 22.60 2.68 -7.27
C ALA A 113 22.66 3.19 -8.71
N LEU A 114 21.56 3.05 -9.44
CA LEU A 114 21.50 3.54 -10.82
C LEU A 114 21.65 5.06 -10.89
N PHE A 115 20.98 5.78 -9.97
CA PHE A 115 21.13 7.23 -9.93
C PHE A 115 22.53 7.67 -9.59
N SER A 116 23.26 6.85 -8.85
CA SER A 116 24.66 7.15 -8.52
C SER A 116 25.65 6.73 -9.62
N GLY A 117 25.13 6.16 -10.70
CA GLY A 117 25.97 5.75 -11.81
C GLY A 117 26.62 4.37 -11.65
N GLU A 118 26.14 3.60 -10.70
CA GLU A 118 26.66 2.24 -10.51
C GLU A 118 25.97 1.27 -11.46
N GLU A 119 26.68 0.21 -11.79
CA GLU A 119 26.11 -0.87 -12.59
C GLU A 119 25.55 -1.93 -11.65
N LEU A 120 24.43 -2.51 -12.02
CA LEU A 120 23.80 -3.57 -11.24
C LEU A 120 24.21 -4.97 -11.67
#